data_601e186f20d434c55359b91c1947850c
#
_entry.id   601e186f20d434c55359b91c1947850c
#
_cell.length_a   1.000
_cell.length_b   1.000
_cell.length_c   1.000
_cell.angle_alpha   90.00
_cell.angle_beta   90.00
_cell.angle_gamma   90.00
#
_symmetry.space_group_name_H-M   'P 1'
#
loop_
_entity.id
_entity.type
_entity.pdbx_description
1 polymer ?
#
loop_
_entity_poly.entity_id
_entity_poly.type
_entity_poly.pdbx_seq_one_letter_code
_entity_poly.pdbx_strand_id
1 'polypeptide(L)'
;MARIFDFDGPNLNKGFINLRAAEHPEEKRLHSIIEGMWERYEPYADPDFRDGFARDVDARFWEMYLGWSFLEAGHALLPTSERLREGGQPDLCVLTDSGRIWIEAIAPDEGNRGPDQVTRPVPMNEGGGLSAAPVRQAQLRMTSAFWTKFKVIRKYLEDGVIGADDMRLIAISAGRFGVYVPEKPPLILTSLFPIGDAYITIDRATDEIVEEGFHASPEIARQGKPVERTAFLNPLFSDVSGVLWSRISLGNLSRKTRPLTYVHNPLATRPLQQRFGVWDREFVTVIDGEGWEVTDILAPQVEMNQAGV
;
A
#
# COMPACT_ATOMS: atom_id res chain seq x y z
N MET A 1 -1.62 30.44 -1.44
CA MET A 1 -1.20 29.03 -1.33
C MET A 1 0.23 28.92 -1.83
N ALA A 2 1.15 28.37 -1.03
CA ALA A 2 2.52 28.18 -1.44
C ALA A 2 2.61 26.89 -2.28
N ARG A 3 3.33 26.91 -3.41
CA ARG A 3 3.54 25.75 -4.28
C ARG A 3 4.42 24.71 -3.58
N ILE A 4 4.22 23.43 -3.89
CA ILE A 4 5.00 22.38 -3.24
C ILE A 4 6.48 22.44 -3.63
N PHE A 5 6.79 22.84 -4.86
CA PHE A 5 8.15 22.98 -5.37
C PHE A 5 8.84 24.30 -5.04
N ASP A 6 8.14 25.28 -4.40
CA ASP A 6 8.76 26.54 -3.94
C ASP A 6 9.57 26.36 -2.64
N PHE A 7 9.65 25.15 -2.11
CA PHE A 7 10.47 24.86 -0.92
C PHE A 7 11.96 24.88 -1.25
N ASP A 8 12.75 25.53 -0.41
CA ASP A 8 14.21 25.50 -0.47
C ASP A 8 14.79 25.16 0.91
N GLY A 9 15.90 24.42 0.93
CA GLY A 9 16.53 23.96 2.16
C GLY A 9 17.68 23.01 1.92
N PRO A 10 18.36 22.56 2.97
CA PRO A 10 19.45 21.61 2.87
C PRO A 10 18.95 20.18 2.62
N ASN A 11 19.82 19.31 2.07
CA ASN A 11 19.59 17.88 1.92
C ASN A 11 18.35 17.51 1.09
N LEU A 12 18.11 18.24 0.00
CA LEU A 12 17.00 17.96 -0.91
C LEU A 12 17.18 16.61 -1.62
N ASN A 13 16.07 15.89 -1.77
CA ASN A 13 16.04 14.66 -2.55
C ASN A 13 16.33 14.95 -4.04
N LYS A 14 17.12 14.09 -4.69
CA LYS A 14 17.46 14.26 -6.11
C LYS A 14 16.23 14.27 -7.01
N GLY A 15 15.22 13.42 -6.73
CA GLY A 15 13.95 13.41 -7.46
C GLY A 15 13.19 14.73 -7.32
N PHE A 16 13.17 15.32 -6.12
CA PHE A 16 12.59 16.64 -5.89
C PHE A 16 13.30 17.73 -6.72
N ILE A 17 14.63 17.73 -6.73
CA ILE A 17 15.43 18.72 -7.49
C ILE A 17 15.09 18.63 -8.98
N ASN A 18 15.06 17.41 -9.55
CA ASN A 18 14.74 17.19 -10.96
C ASN A 18 13.31 17.64 -11.29
N LEU A 19 12.33 17.26 -10.47
CA LEU A 19 10.94 17.66 -10.67
C LEU A 19 10.73 19.16 -10.53
N ARG A 20 11.45 19.81 -9.61
CA ARG A 20 11.43 21.28 -9.45
C ARG A 20 12.00 21.98 -10.67
N ALA A 21 13.13 21.51 -11.20
CA ALA A 21 13.75 22.07 -12.40
C ALA A 21 12.92 21.83 -13.65
N ALA A 22 12.25 20.68 -13.74
CA ALA A 22 11.35 20.30 -14.82
C ALA A 22 11.95 20.54 -16.22
N GLU A 23 13.16 20.09 -16.45
CA GLU A 23 13.88 20.34 -17.72
C GLU A 23 13.33 19.48 -18.85
N HIS A 24 12.97 18.21 -18.55
CA HIS A 24 12.47 17.26 -19.55
C HIS A 24 10.93 17.23 -19.63
N PRO A 25 10.36 16.82 -20.78
CA PRO A 25 8.89 16.79 -20.98
C PRO A 25 8.15 15.97 -19.90
N GLU A 26 8.72 14.84 -19.50
CA GLU A 26 8.12 13.98 -18.47
C GLU A 26 8.18 14.63 -17.07
N GLU A 27 9.27 15.29 -16.75
CA GLU A 27 9.40 16.06 -15.50
C GLU A 27 8.39 17.22 -15.46
N LYS A 28 8.18 17.93 -16.58
CA LYS A 28 7.17 18.99 -16.69
C LYS A 28 5.76 18.43 -16.46
N ARG A 29 5.48 17.26 -17.04
CA ARG A 29 4.20 16.55 -16.86
C ARG A 29 3.99 16.19 -15.39
N LEU A 30 4.95 15.55 -14.75
CA LEU A 30 4.89 15.16 -13.34
C LEU A 30 4.80 16.36 -12.41
N HIS A 31 5.61 17.40 -12.65
CA HIS A 31 5.56 18.67 -11.91
C HIS A 31 4.13 19.23 -11.89
N SER A 32 3.50 19.36 -13.08
CA SER A 32 2.13 19.85 -13.18
C SER A 32 1.09 18.98 -12.47
N ILE A 33 1.24 17.65 -12.51
CA ILE A 33 0.34 16.71 -11.82
C ILE A 33 0.49 16.86 -10.31
N ILE A 34 1.72 16.91 -9.80
CA ILE A 34 2.02 17.01 -8.38
C ILE A 34 1.53 18.34 -7.80
N GLU A 35 1.75 19.46 -8.51
CA GLU A 35 1.20 20.76 -8.08
C GLU A 35 -0.32 20.73 -8.03
N GLY A 36 -0.99 20.12 -9.01
CA GLY A 36 -2.44 19.97 -8.99
C GLY A 36 -2.97 19.05 -7.87
N MET A 37 -2.21 18.02 -7.49
CA MET A 37 -2.52 17.21 -6.31
C MET A 37 -2.34 18.02 -5.02
N TRP A 38 -1.23 18.77 -4.93
CA TRP A 38 -0.92 19.60 -3.78
C TRP A 38 -1.97 20.68 -3.55
N GLU A 39 -2.39 21.37 -4.58
CA GLU A 39 -3.42 22.41 -4.50
C GLU A 39 -4.70 21.91 -3.81
N ARG A 40 -5.06 20.65 -4.02
CA ARG A 40 -6.23 20.04 -3.38
C ARG A 40 -5.95 19.45 -2.00
N TYR A 41 -4.73 18.96 -1.78
CA TYR A 41 -4.37 18.26 -0.55
C TYR A 41 -3.83 19.18 0.56
N GLU A 42 -3.30 20.35 0.23
CA GLU A 42 -2.64 21.27 1.16
C GLU A 42 -3.42 21.54 2.47
N PRO A 43 -4.75 21.72 2.48
CA PRO A 43 -5.50 21.93 3.73
C PRO A 43 -5.45 20.76 4.72
N TYR A 44 -5.07 19.58 4.23
CA TYR A 44 -5.04 18.32 4.96
C TYR A 44 -3.61 17.87 5.31
N ALA A 45 -2.62 18.52 4.76
CA ALA A 45 -1.21 18.22 4.97
C ALA A 45 -0.71 18.75 6.32
N ASP A 46 0.23 18.04 6.92
CA ASP A 46 0.90 18.51 8.12
C ASP A 46 1.74 19.78 7.85
N PRO A 47 1.99 20.63 8.85
CA PRO A 47 2.72 21.89 8.66
C PRO A 47 4.11 21.74 8.04
N ASP A 48 4.79 20.61 8.28
CA ASP A 48 6.12 20.29 7.78
C ASP A 48 6.09 19.48 6.47
N PHE A 49 4.91 19.26 5.88
CA PHE A 49 4.73 18.39 4.73
C PHE A 49 5.65 18.74 3.55
N ARG A 50 5.78 20.03 3.22
CA ARG A 50 6.62 20.51 2.11
C ARG A 50 8.11 20.23 2.35
N ASP A 51 8.59 20.41 3.57
CA ASP A 51 9.95 20.03 3.97
C ASP A 51 10.14 18.52 3.84
N GLY A 52 9.20 17.74 4.37
CA GLY A 52 9.19 16.28 4.24
C GLY A 52 9.17 15.81 2.79
N PHE A 53 8.34 16.41 1.94
CA PHE A 53 8.26 16.10 0.50
C PHE A 53 9.58 16.40 -0.21
N ALA A 54 10.23 17.50 0.12
CA ALA A 54 11.51 17.87 -0.48
C ALA A 54 12.65 16.92 -0.08
N ARG A 55 12.55 16.21 1.06
CA ARG A 55 13.57 15.27 1.55
C ARG A 55 13.26 13.82 1.22
N ASP A 56 12.00 13.41 1.25
CA ASP A 56 11.52 12.06 0.94
C ASP A 56 10.27 12.13 0.05
N VAL A 57 10.53 12.29 -1.24
CA VAL A 57 9.48 12.43 -2.26
C VAL A 57 8.55 11.21 -2.26
N ASP A 58 9.08 10.00 -2.13
CA ASP A 58 8.28 8.77 -2.26
C ASP A 58 7.28 8.62 -1.10
N ALA A 59 7.72 8.90 0.13
CA ALA A 59 6.85 8.77 1.31
C ALA A 59 5.75 9.84 1.29
N ARG A 60 6.11 11.10 1.05
CA ARG A 60 5.13 12.19 1.05
C ARG A 60 4.26 12.20 -0.22
N PHE A 61 4.79 11.75 -1.37
CA PHE A 61 3.97 11.49 -2.55
C PHE A 61 2.87 10.47 -2.25
N TRP A 62 3.21 9.37 -1.56
CA TRP A 62 2.23 8.35 -1.20
C TRP A 62 1.10 8.90 -0.32
N GLU A 63 1.44 9.64 0.72
CA GLU A 63 0.48 10.29 1.62
C GLU A 63 -0.45 11.26 0.86
N MET A 64 0.14 12.16 0.05
CA MET A 64 -0.60 13.10 -0.78
C MET A 64 -1.49 12.39 -1.81
N TYR A 65 -0.98 11.35 -2.45
CA TYR A 65 -1.72 10.56 -3.44
C TYR A 65 -2.96 9.89 -2.83
N LEU A 66 -2.84 9.35 -1.62
CA LEU A 66 -3.98 8.80 -0.89
C LEU A 66 -5.04 9.88 -0.62
N GLY A 67 -4.65 10.98 0.01
CA GLY A 67 -5.57 12.07 0.33
C GLY A 67 -6.24 12.63 -0.94
N TRP A 68 -5.46 12.88 -1.98
CA TRP A 68 -5.98 13.31 -3.28
C TRP A 68 -6.96 12.29 -3.89
N SER A 69 -6.67 10.99 -3.78
CA SER A 69 -7.55 9.94 -4.32
C SER A 69 -8.92 9.91 -3.64
N PHE A 70 -8.97 10.09 -2.33
CA PHE A 70 -10.24 10.22 -1.61
C PHE A 70 -11.01 11.49 -2.00
N LEU A 71 -10.33 12.63 -2.11
CA LEU A 71 -10.93 13.89 -2.54
C LEU A 71 -11.47 13.82 -3.97
N GLU A 72 -10.76 13.17 -4.90
CA GLU A 72 -11.21 12.94 -6.28
C GLU A 72 -12.43 12.02 -6.37
N ALA A 73 -12.55 11.09 -5.42
CA ALA A 73 -13.73 10.23 -5.32
C ALA A 73 -14.92 10.91 -4.63
N GLY A 74 -14.76 12.17 -4.20
CA GLY A 74 -15.84 12.96 -3.58
C GLY A 74 -15.94 12.79 -2.06
N HIS A 75 -14.97 12.14 -1.41
CA HIS A 75 -14.97 12.00 0.04
C HIS A 75 -14.41 13.25 0.72
N ALA A 76 -14.93 13.56 1.90
CA ALA A 76 -14.43 14.63 2.74
C ALA A 76 -13.28 14.11 3.63
N LEU A 77 -12.23 14.91 3.75
CA LEU A 77 -11.16 14.68 4.72
C LEU A 77 -11.29 15.67 5.88
N LEU A 78 -10.85 15.27 7.06
CA LEU A 78 -10.73 16.16 8.21
C LEU A 78 -9.48 17.04 8.03
N PRO A 79 -9.60 18.38 8.00
CA PRO A 79 -8.45 19.28 7.88
C PRO A 79 -7.44 19.09 9.01
N THR A 80 -6.17 19.30 8.72
CA THR A 80 -5.10 19.19 9.73
C THR A 80 -5.35 20.09 10.94
N SER A 81 -5.83 21.32 10.73
CA SER A 81 -6.16 22.25 11.81
C SER A 81 -7.20 21.72 12.81
N GLU A 82 -8.05 20.76 12.39
CA GLU A 82 -9.08 20.16 13.24
C GLU A 82 -8.63 18.85 13.90
N ARG A 83 -7.49 18.28 13.49
CA ARG A 83 -6.97 17.02 14.00
C ARG A 83 -5.64 17.11 14.75
N LEU A 84 -4.99 18.30 14.74
CA LEU A 84 -3.72 18.51 15.46
C LEU A 84 -3.86 18.25 16.97
N ARG A 85 -2.99 17.38 17.51
CA ARG A 85 -2.93 17.03 18.93
C ARG A 85 -1.47 16.88 19.39
N GLU A 86 -1.25 17.18 20.66
CA GLU A 86 0.01 16.81 21.32
C GLU A 86 0.18 15.27 21.28
N GLY A 87 1.36 14.79 20.96
CA GLY A 87 1.67 13.35 20.86
C GLY A 87 1.52 12.74 19.46
N GLY A 88 1.12 13.54 18.47
CA GLY A 88 0.98 13.12 17.08
C GLY A 88 -0.44 12.71 16.71
N GLN A 89 -0.62 12.39 15.44
CA GLN A 89 -1.91 12.04 14.84
C GLN A 89 -1.69 11.16 13.63
N PRO A 90 -2.69 10.38 13.16
CA PRO A 90 -2.61 9.67 11.89
C PRO A 90 -2.48 10.61 10.69
N ASP A 91 -1.87 10.10 9.62
CA ASP A 91 -1.58 10.87 8.40
C ASP A 91 -2.85 11.43 7.73
N LEU A 92 -3.97 10.67 7.74
CA LEU A 92 -5.24 11.08 7.13
C LEU A 92 -6.44 10.69 8.01
N CYS A 93 -7.51 11.46 7.88
CA CYS A 93 -8.83 11.12 8.43
C CYS A 93 -9.92 11.38 7.39
N VAL A 94 -10.58 10.32 6.94
CA VAL A 94 -11.74 10.39 6.04
C VAL A 94 -13.01 10.47 6.86
N LEU A 95 -13.89 11.43 6.54
CA LEU A 95 -15.19 11.60 7.16
C LEU A 95 -16.24 10.76 6.41
N THR A 96 -17.06 10.04 7.15
CA THR A 96 -18.17 9.24 6.61
C THR A 96 -19.42 9.44 7.45
N ASP A 97 -20.58 9.06 6.92
CA ASP A 97 -21.86 9.12 7.65
C ASP A 97 -21.87 8.20 8.88
N SER A 98 -21.05 7.14 8.87
CA SER A 98 -20.96 6.14 9.93
C SER A 98 -19.81 6.38 10.92
N GLY A 99 -19.04 7.47 10.78
CA GLY A 99 -17.91 7.78 11.64
C GLY A 99 -16.66 8.21 10.86
N ARG A 100 -15.50 7.96 11.43
CA ARG A 100 -14.20 8.35 10.88
C ARG A 100 -13.41 7.13 10.44
N ILE A 101 -12.62 7.33 9.39
CA ILE A 101 -11.61 6.36 8.98
C ILE A 101 -10.24 7.02 9.11
N TRP A 102 -9.46 6.54 10.05
CA TRP A 102 -8.09 6.96 10.24
C TRP A 102 -7.14 6.12 9.41
N ILE A 103 -6.18 6.76 8.75
CA ILE A 103 -5.25 6.09 7.85
C ILE A 103 -3.82 6.45 8.26
N GLU A 104 -3.02 5.43 8.50
CA GLU A 104 -1.58 5.50 8.70
C GLU A 104 -0.86 5.06 7.42
N ALA A 105 -0.15 5.97 6.78
CA ALA A 105 0.57 5.75 5.53
C ALA A 105 2.05 5.41 5.77
N ILE A 106 2.60 4.56 4.92
CA ILE A 106 4.03 4.24 4.92
C ILE A 106 4.50 3.85 3.51
N ALA A 107 5.64 4.37 3.10
CA ALA A 107 6.37 3.93 1.92
C ALA A 107 7.72 3.34 2.39
N PRO A 108 7.80 2.02 2.67
CA PRO A 108 9.02 1.42 3.19
C PRO A 108 10.18 1.57 2.21
N ASP A 109 11.38 1.78 2.75
CA ASP A 109 12.63 1.79 2.01
C ASP A 109 13.15 0.38 1.68
N GLU A 110 14.30 0.28 1.02
CA GLU A 110 14.91 -0.98 0.64
C GLU A 110 15.41 -1.81 1.85
N GLY A 111 15.47 -1.23 3.04
CA GLY A 111 16.00 -1.87 4.24
C GLY A 111 17.51 -1.74 4.39
N ASN A 112 18.01 -2.27 5.48
CA ASN A 112 19.45 -2.25 5.78
C ASN A 112 20.25 -3.15 4.83
N ARG A 113 21.52 -2.80 4.61
CA ARG A 113 22.44 -3.61 3.80
C ARG A 113 22.52 -5.04 4.33
N GLY A 114 22.37 -5.99 3.42
CA GLY A 114 22.41 -7.40 3.77
C GLY A 114 21.53 -8.28 2.86
N PRO A 115 21.42 -9.58 3.15
CA PRO A 115 20.69 -10.53 2.30
C PRO A 115 19.18 -10.29 2.27
N ASP A 116 18.65 -9.51 3.20
CA ASP A 116 17.22 -9.15 3.29
C ASP A 116 16.93 -7.76 2.72
N GLN A 117 17.93 -7.06 2.18
CA GLN A 117 17.74 -5.78 1.49
C GLN A 117 17.07 -6.00 0.13
N VAL A 118 16.12 -5.13 -0.22
CA VAL A 118 15.59 -5.06 -1.58
C VAL A 118 16.66 -4.42 -2.46
N THR A 119 17.24 -5.20 -3.37
CA THR A 119 18.25 -4.70 -4.30
C THR A 119 17.58 -4.19 -5.56
N ARG A 120 17.99 -3.00 -6.03
CA ARG A 120 17.60 -2.50 -7.35
C ARG A 120 18.44 -3.19 -8.42
N PRO A 121 17.87 -3.51 -9.58
CA PRO A 121 18.68 -4.03 -10.67
C PRO A 121 19.67 -2.97 -11.13
N VAL A 122 20.84 -3.43 -11.44
CA VAL A 122 21.85 -2.61 -12.10
C VAL A 122 21.49 -2.52 -13.59
N PRO A 123 21.42 -1.31 -14.18
CA PRO A 123 21.17 -1.16 -15.60
C PRO A 123 22.18 -1.93 -16.47
N MET A 124 21.75 -2.47 -17.60
CA MET A 124 22.62 -3.26 -18.49
C MET A 124 23.84 -2.47 -18.99
N ASN A 125 23.67 -1.17 -19.23
CA ASN A 125 24.76 -0.25 -19.64
C ASN A 125 25.75 0.06 -18.50
N GLU A 126 25.43 -0.32 -17.26
CA GLU A 126 26.29 -0.18 -16.08
C GLU A 126 26.86 -1.54 -15.62
N GLY A 127 26.85 -2.54 -16.49
CA GLY A 127 27.35 -3.89 -16.19
C GLY A 127 26.33 -4.80 -15.50
N GLY A 128 25.05 -4.40 -15.51
CA GLY A 128 23.95 -5.21 -14.98
C GLY A 128 23.69 -6.46 -15.83
N GLY A 129 23.00 -7.42 -15.25
CA GLY A 129 22.60 -8.69 -15.88
C GLY A 129 21.23 -9.14 -15.40
N LEU A 130 20.83 -10.32 -15.82
CA LEU A 130 19.63 -10.97 -15.33
C LEU A 130 19.82 -11.34 -13.86
N SER A 131 18.88 -10.89 -13.03
CA SER A 131 18.83 -11.24 -11.60
C SER A 131 17.41 -11.66 -11.23
N ALA A 132 17.28 -12.51 -10.22
CA ALA A 132 15.96 -12.83 -9.66
C ALA A 132 15.35 -11.57 -9.04
N ALA A 133 14.04 -11.40 -9.23
CA ALA A 133 13.31 -10.33 -8.57
C ALA A 133 13.37 -10.51 -7.04
N PRO A 134 13.66 -9.46 -6.26
CA PRO A 134 13.79 -9.53 -4.79
C PRO A 134 12.42 -9.61 -4.09
N VAL A 135 11.57 -10.56 -4.50
CA VAL A 135 10.18 -10.69 -4.02
C VAL A 135 10.14 -10.96 -2.52
N ARG A 136 10.97 -11.90 -2.02
CA ARG A 136 11.05 -12.22 -0.60
C ARG A 136 11.45 -11.00 0.23
N GLN A 137 12.42 -10.23 -0.23
CA GLN A 137 12.89 -9.02 0.46
C GLN A 137 11.79 -7.95 0.47
N ALA A 138 11.12 -7.73 -0.67
CA ALA A 138 9.98 -6.81 -0.75
C ALA A 138 8.84 -7.24 0.20
N GLN A 139 8.53 -8.54 0.27
CA GLN A 139 7.55 -9.10 1.18
C GLN A 139 7.91 -8.84 2.66
N LEU A 140 9.18 -9.03 3.05
CA LEU A 140 9.67 -8.68 4.38
C LEU A 140 9.47 -7.18 4.69
N ARG A 141 9.65 -6.30 3.70
CA ARG A 141 9.41 -4.86 3.87
C ARG A 141 7.94 -4.53 4.07
N MET A 142 7.03 -5.19 3.32
CA MET A 142 5.57 -5.02 3.50
C MET A 142 5.14 -5.48 4.89
N THR A 143 5.57 -6.66 5.31
CA THR A 143 5.26 -7.20 6.65
C THR A 143 5.80 -6.30 7.76
N SER A 144 7.04 -5.81 7.64
CA SER A 144 7.64 -4.87 8.61
C SER A 144 6.88 -3.54 8.66
N ALA A 145 6.46 -3.01 7.51
CA ALA A 145 5.69 -1.78 7.42
C ALA A 145 4.33 -1.92 8.13
N PHE A 146 3.63 -3.03 7.89
CA PHE A 146 2.38 -3.35 8.57
C PHE A 146 2.56 -3.37 10.10
N TRP A 147 3.55 -4.12 10.61
CA TRP A 147 3.83 -4.19 12.04
C TRP A 147 4.18 -2.83 12.66
N THR A 148 4.94 -2.01 11.93
CA THR A 148 5.32 -0.67 12.40
C THR A 148 4.09 0.20 12.58
N LYS A 149 3.20 0.25 11.58
CA LYS A 149 1.99 1.08 11.62
C LYS A 149 0.92 0.51 12.56
N PHE A 150 0.83 -0.80 12.71
CA PHE A 150 -0.02 -1.42 13.72
C PHE A 150 0.30 -0.94 15.13
N LYS A 151 1.59 -0.89 15.50
CA LYS A 151 2.01 -0.38 16.81
C LYS A 151 1.64 1.10 17.01
N VAL A 152 1.74 1.89 15.95
CA VAL A 152 1.35 3.31 15.97
C VAL A 152 -0.17 3.45 16.18
N ILE A 153 -0.98 2.70 15.44
CA ILE A 153 -2.44 2.68 15.61
C ILE A 153 -2.83 2.29 17.03
N ARG A 154 -2.21 1.25 17.59
CA ARG A 154 -2.47 0.84 18.96
C ARG A 154 -2.15 1.95 19.96
N LYS A 155 -1.00 2.61 19.79
CA LYS A 155 -0.65 3.74 20.63
C LYS A 155 -1.69 4.86 20.54
N TYR A 156 -2.17 5.19 19.34
CA TYR A 156 -3.22 6.22 19.18
C TYR A 156 -4.55 5.82 19.81
N LEU A 157 -4.90 4.53 19.82
CA LEU A 157 -6.07 4.04 20.57
C LEU A 157 -5.87 4.17 22.08
N GLU A 158 -4.71 3.79 22.59
CA GLU A 158 -4.35 3.88 24.02
C GLU A 158 -4.33 5.33 24.49
N ASP A 159 -3.82 6.25 23.68
CA ASP A 159 -3.75 7.70 23.96
C ASP A 159 -5.10 8.43 23.70
N GLY A 160 -6.12 7.74 23.19
CA GLY A 160 -7.43 8.32 22.87
C GLY A 160 -7.42 9.33 21.70
N VAL A 161 -6.42 9.25 20.83
CA VAL A 161 -6.33 10.04 19.58
C VAL A 161 -7.32 9.51 18.56
N ILE A 162 -7.43 8.19 18.45
CA ILE A 162 -8.42 7.48 17.64
C ILE A 162 -9.51 6.96 18.58
N GLY A 163 -10.76 7.19 18.21
CA GLY A 163 -11.91 6.64 18.93
C GLY A 163 -12.01 5.12 18.80
N ALA A 164 -12.56 4.46 19.82
CA ALA A 164 -12.77 3.01 19.81
C ALA A 164 -13.71 2.55 18.68
N ASP A 165 -14.62 3.43 18.27
CA ASP A 165 -15.61 3.16 17.22
C ASP A 165 -15.14 3.56 15.82
N ASP A 166 -14.02 4.25 15.71
CA ASP A 166 -13.46 4.66 14.43
C ASP A 166 -12.86 3.45 13.68
N MET A 167 -12.93 3.49 12.35
CA MET A 167 -12.24 2.54 11.47
C MET A 167 -10.76 2.94 11.31
N ARG A 168 -9.89 1.96 11.11
CA ARG A 168 -8.43 2.15 11.10
C ARG A 168 -7.79 1.39 9.95
N LEU A 169 -7.16 2.11 9.04
CA LEU A 169 -6.47 1.55 7.89
C LEU A 169 -4.97 1.78 7.96
N ILE A 170 -4.22 0.80 7.47
CA ILE A 170 -2.80 0.95 7.19
C ILE A 170 -2.64 1.05 5.68
N ALA A 171 -1.97 2.10 5.19
CA ALA A 171 -1.74 2.31 3.77
C ALA A 171 -0.26 2.11 3.44
N ILE A 172 0.07 1.05 2.68
CA ILE A 172 1.44 0.64 2.39
C ILE A 172 1.74 0.84 0.90
N SER A 173 2.76 1.65 0.58
CA SER A 173 3.26 1.81 -0.77
C SER A 173 4.36 0.79 -1.08
N ALA A 174 4.24 0.12 -2.23
CA ALA A 174 5.33 -0.63 -2.84
C ALA A 174 6.00 0.12 -4.02
N GLY A 175 5.69 1.41 -4.18
CA GLY A 175 6.16 2.23 -5.31
C GLY A 175 7.67 2.27 -5.46
N ARG A 176 8.42 2.25 -4.36
CA ARG A 176 9.90 2.21 -4.38
C ARG A 176 10.48 0.92 -4.95
N PHE A 177 9.70 -0.16 -4.96
CA PHE A 177 10.17 -1.49 -5.41
C PHE A 177 9.88 -1.74 -6.90
N GLY A 178 9.13 -0.85 -7.53
CA GLY A 178 8.92 -0.87 -8.98
C GLY A 178 8.22 -2.12 -9.49
N VAL A 179 8.64 -2.56 -10.68
CA VAL A 179 8.02 -3.67 -11.43
C VAL A 179 8.30 -5.07 -10.85
N TYR A 180 9.14 -5.19 -9.83
CA TYR A 180 9.51 -6.51 -9.25
C TYR A 180 8.45 -7.08 -8.31
N VAL A 181 7.46 -6.30 -7.99
CA VAL A 181 6.43 -6.69 -7.02
C VAL A 181 5.32 -7.45 -7.75
N PRO A 182 5.04 -8.72 -7.39
CA PRO A 182 3.98 -9.52 -8.00
C PRO A 182 2.60 -8.86 -7.84
N GLU A 183 1.76 -9.06 -8.86
CA GLU A 183 0.34 -8.66 -8.86
C GLU A 183 -0.63 -9.83 -8.78
N LYS A 184 -0.15 -11.04 -9.05
CA LYS A 184 -0.98 -12.25 -9.06
C LYS A 184 -0.27 -13.39 -8.30
N PRO A 185 -0.61 -13.60 -7.04
CA PRO A 185 -1.39 -12.71 -6.16
C PRO A 185 -0.62 -11.41 -5.85
N PRO A 186 -1.31 -10.30 -5.54
CA PRO A 186 -0.65 -9.09 -5.09
C PRO A 186 0.25 -9.35 -3.89
N LEU A 187 1.44 -8.74 -3.87
CA LEU A 187 2.43 -8.95 -2.81
C LEU A 187 1.85 -8.70 -1.41
N ILE A 188 0.92 -7.76 -1.29
CA ILE A 188 0.28 -7.47 0.00
C ILE A 188 -0.50 -8.66 0.55
N LEU A 189 -1.19 -9.43 -0.30
CA LEU A 189 -1.89 -10.63 0.15
C LEU A 189 -0.92 -11.66 0.71
N THR A 190 0.19 -11.91 0.00
CA THR A 190 1.22 -12.85 0.47
C THR A 190 1.99 -12.35 1.68
N SER A 191 1.80 -11.10 2.10
CA SER A 191 2.39 -10.50 3.31
C SER A 191 1.45 -10.51 4.51
N LEU A 192 0.14 -10.68 4.29
CA LEU A 192 -0.90 -10.67 5.32
C LEU A 192 -1.52 -12.05 5.56
N PHE A 193 -1.44 -12.94 4.55
CA PHE A 193 -1.97 -14.30 4.58
C PHE A 193 -0.87 -15.32 4.23
N PRO A 194 -0.97 -16.57 4.71
CA PRO A 194 0.03 -17.62 4.49
C PRO A 194 -0.01 -18.20 3.06
N ILE A 195 -0.03 -17.33 2.04
CA ILE A 195 -0.04 -17.70 0.62
C ILE A 195 1.40 -17.93 0.17
N GLY A 196 1.76 -19.18 -0.13
CA GLY A 196 3.07 -19.59 -0.61
C GLY A 196 3.16 -19.65 -2.13
N ASP A 197 3.97 -20.59 -2.62
CA ASP A 197 4.17 -20.80 -4.04
C ASP A 197 2.93 -21.43 -4.68
N ALA A 198 2.64 -21.02 -5.92
CA ALA A 198 1.57 -21.62 -6.70
C ALA A 198 1.92 -23.06 -7.09
N TYR A 199 0.93 -23.94 -7.13
CA TYR A 199 1.07 -25.28 -7.66
C TYR A 199 -0.05 -25.61 -8.65
N ILE A 200 0.23 -26.53 -9.53
CA ILE A 200 -0.76 -27.21 -10.38
C ILE A 200 -0.57 -28.72 -10.26
N THR A 201 -1.65 -29.46 -10.20
CA THR A 201 -1.66 -30.93 -10.26
C THR A 201 -2.21 -31.34 -11.60
N ILE A 202 -1.45 -32.16 -12.33
CA ILE A 202 -1.82 -32.65 -13.67
C ILE A 202 -2.08 -34.14 -13.57
N ASP A 203 -3.22 -34.61 -14.10
CA ASP A 203 -3.48 -36.03 -14.30
C ASP A 203 -2.60 -36.52 -15.42
N ARG A 204 -1.71 -37.47 -15.11
CA ARG A 204 -0.77 -38.05 -16.09
C ARG A 204 -1.41 -38.89 -17.18
N ALA A 205 -2.63 -39.32 -16.97
CA ALA A 205 -3.34 -40.15 -17.98
C ALA A 205 -4.07 -39.30 -19.01
N THR A 206 -4.55 -38.10 -18.61
CA THR A 206 -5.34 -37.21 -19.46
C THR A 206 -4.62 -35.92 -19.84
N ASP A 207 -3.46 -35.60 -19.21
CA ASP A 207 -2.74 -34.34 -19.30
C ASP A 207 -3.60 -33.11 -18.88
N GLU A 208 -4.69 -33.34 -18.16
CA GLU A 208 -5.56 -32.27 -17.65
C GLU A 208 -5.11 -31.74 -16.29
N ILE A 209 -5.32 -30.43 -16.09
CA ILE A 209 -5.13 -29.84 -14.76
C ILE A 209 -6.33 -30.23 -13.91
N VAL A 210 -6.08 -30.98 -12.84
CA VAL A 210 -7.10 -31.46 -11.89
C VAL A 210 -7.19 -30.61 -10.62
N GLU A 211 -6.14 -29.86 -10.31
CA GLU A 211 -6.11 -28.96 -9.17
C GLU A 211 -5.11 -27.84 -9.40
N GLU A 212 -5.43 -26.63 -8.93
CA GLU A 212 -4.50 -25.51 -8.86
C GLU A 212 -4.69 -24.76 -7.55
N GLY A 213 -3.63 -24.16 -7.03
CA GLY A 213 -3.71 -23.44 -5.77
C GLY A 213 -2.38 -22.88 -5.31
N PHE A 214 -2.30 -22.57 -4.01
CA PHE A 214 -1.11 -22.09 -3.36
C PHE A 214 -0.78 -22.95 -2.15
N HIS A 215 0.50 -23.28 -1.99
CA HIS A 215 0.96 -23.93 -0.77
C HIS A 215 0.77 -23.02 0.44
N ALA A 216 0.39 -23.59 1.58
CA ALA A 216 0.38 -22.85 2.83
C ALA A 216 1.83 -22.55 3.26
N SER A 217 2.13 -21.28 3.50
CA SER A 217 3.45 -20.83 3.93
C SER A 217 3.32 -19.70 4.96
N PRO A 218 3.20 -20.04 6.25
CA PRO A 218 2.90 -19.06 7.31
C PRO A 218 4.05 -18.11 7.65
N GLU A 219 5.25 -18.39 7.15
CA GLU A 219 6.46 -17.65 7.47
C GLU A 219 7.23 -17.23 6.22
N ILE A 220 7.95 -16.13 6.34
CA ILE A 220 8.93 -15.66 5.34
C ILE A 220 10.32 -15.89 5.91
N ALA A 221 11.17 -16.59 5.16
CA ALA A 221 12.56 -16.78 5.55
C ALA A 221 13.30 -15.43 5.67
N ARG A 222 14.00 -15.23 6.78
CA ARG A 222 14.82 -14.05 7.06
C ARG A 222 16.12 -14.48 7.72
N GLN A 223 17.18 -13.68 7.58
CA GLN A 223 18.40 -13.90 8.36
C GLN A 223 18.10 -13.84 9.87
N GLY A 224 18.38 -14.90 10.58
CA GLY A 224 18.02 -15.08 11.99
C GLY A 224 16.69 -15.81 12.16
N LYS A 225 15.64 -15.13 12.60
CA LYS A 225 14.31 -15.74 12.78
C LYS A 225 13.41 -15.46 11.60
N PRO A 226 12.61 -16.44 11.14
CA PRO A 226 11.55 -16.19 10.15
C PRO A 226 10.54 -15.17 10.65
N VAL A 227 9.80 -14.58 9.73
CA VAL A 227 8.75 -13.58 10.01
C VAL A 227 7.40 -14.16 9.64
N GLU A 228 6.46 -14.16 10.58
CA GLU A 228 5.09 -14.58 10.33
C GLU A 228 4.39 -13.66 9.34
N ARG A 229 3.59 -14.25 8.44
CA ARG A 229 2.74 -13.56 7.48
C ARG A 229 1.27 -13.99 7.56
N THR A 230 0.78 -14.13 8.78
CA THR A 230 -0.59 -14.56 9.12
C THR A 230 -1.39 -13.44 9.77
N ALA A 231 -1.01 -12.18 9.54
CA ALA A 231 -1.55 -11.06 10.29
C ALA A 231 -3.08 -10.99 10.25
N PHE A 232 -3.70 -11.23 9.10
CA PHE A 232 -5.15 -11.16 8.95
C PHE A 232 -5.89 -12.47 9.33
N LEU A 233 -5.18 -13.46 9.82
CA LEU A 233 -5.71 -14.65 10.48
C LEU A 233 -5.42 -14.67 11.99
N ASN A 234 -4.80 -13.60 12.53
CA ASN A 234 -4.42 -13.51 13.93
C ASN A 234 -5.24 -12.40 14.62
N PRO A 235 -6.04 -12.76 15.68
CA PRO A 235 -6.86 -11.80 16.43
C PRO A 235 -6.09 -10.61 17.03
N LEU A 236 -4.77 -10.73 17.21
CA LEU A 236 -3.91 -9.64 17.68
C LEU A 236 -4.09 -8.36 16.83
N PHE A 237 -4.39 -8.51 15.54
CA PHE A 237 -4.50 -7.40 14.59
C PHE A 237 -5.94 -6.95 14.33
N SER A 238 -6.91 -7.38 15.15
CA SER A 238 -8.32 -7.03 15.01
C SER A 238 -8.61 -5.52 15.14
N ASP A 239 -7.69 -4.76 15.67
CA ASP A 239 -7.78 -3.30 15.72
C ASP A 239 -7.62 -2.63 14.34
N VAL A 240 -7.11 -3.33 13.33
CA VAL A 240 -6.94 -2.82 11.96
C VAL A 240 -8.11 -3.27 11.10
N SER A 241 -8.83 -2.33 10.49
CA SER A 241 -9.98 -2.61 9.61
C SER A 241 -9.57 -3.22 8.27
N GLY A 242 -8.39 -2.85 7.77
CA GLY A 242 -7.86 -3.35 6.52
C GLY A 242 -6.58 -2.64 6.09
N VAL A 243 -6.06 -3.03 4.93
CA VAL A 243 -4.85 -2.46 4.34
C VAL A 243 -5.17 -1.88 2.96
N LEU A 244 -4.78 -0.63 2.73
CA LEU A 244 -4.64 -0.04 1.40
C LEU A 244 -3.23 -0.29 0.88
N TRP A 245 -3.11 -0.69 -0.37
CA TRP A 245 -1.83 -0.98 -0.98
C TRP A 245 -1.76 -0.51 -2.43
N SER A 246 -0.57 -0.10 -2.87
CA SER A 246 -0.33 0.24 -4.26
C SER A 246 1.14 0.11 -4.63
N ARG A 247 1.38 -0.08 -5.95
CA ARG A 247 2.70 0.05 -6.58
C ARG A 247 2.88 1.42 -7.25
N ILE A 248 1.97 2.36 -6.99
CA ILE A 248 2.05 3.69 -7.59
C ILE A 248 3.35 4.38 -7.17
N SER A 249 3.99 5.00 -8.13
CA SER A 249 5.18 5.82 -7.96
C SER A 249 5.17 6.93 -8.99
N LEU A 250 6.07 7.88 -8.86
CA LEU A 250 6.24 8.94 -9.87
C LEU A 250 6.56 8.37 -11.26
N GLY A 251 7.26 7.22 -11.32
CA GLY A 251 7.64 6.58 -12.58
C GLY A 251 6.48 5.91 -13.34
N ASN A 252 5.35 5.62 -12.68
CA ASN A 252 4.19 4.99 -13.31
C ASN A 252 2.88 5.75 -13.09
N LEU A 253 2.97 7.02 -12.66
CA LEU A 253 1.81 7.86 -12.36
C LEU A 253 1.00 8.15 -13.63
N SER A 254 -0.26 7.71 -13.62
CA SER A 254 -1.25 7.96 -14.67
C SER A 254 -2.49 8.63 -14.09
N ARG A 255 -3.10 9.54 -14.85
CA ARG A 255 -4.40 10.12 -14.46
C ARG A 255 -5.59 9.19 -14.75
N LYS A 256 -5.38 8.13 -15.54
CA LYS A 256 -6.46 7.26 -16.04
C LYS A 256 -6.79 6.10 -15.11
N THR A 257 -5.86 5.71 -14.26
CA THR A 257 -6.02 4.57 -13.35
C THR A 257 -5.66 4.98 -11.93
N ARG A 258 -6.39 4.44 -10.96
CA ARG A 258 -6.10 4.58 -9.53
C ARG A 258 -5.70 3.20 -9.00
N PRO A 259 -4.45 2.76 -9.21
CA PRO A 259 -4.03 1.40 -8.91
C PRO A 259 -3.92 1.17 -7.39
N LEU A 260 -5.03 1.33 -6.70
CA LEU A 260 -5.17 1.05 -5.28
C LEU A 260 -5.83 -0.31 -5.09
N THR A 261 -5.33 -1.06 -4.14
CA THR A 261 -5.89 -2.33 -3.69
C THR A 261 -6.30 -2.19 -2.24
N TYR A 262 -7.52 -2.59 -1.92
CA TYR A 262 -7.97 -2.70 -0.53
C TYR A 262 -8.09 -4.17 -0.12
N VAL A 263 -7.56 -4.51 1.05
CA VAL A 263 -7.64 -5.85 1.64
C VAL A 263 -8.34 -5.74 2.99
N HIS A 264 -9.52 -6.35 3.08
CA HIS A 264 -10.27 -6.41 4.32
C HIS A 264 -9.57 -7.30 5.36
N ASN A 265 -9.57 -6.87 6.62
CA ASN A 265 -9.23 -7.77 7.71
C ASN A 265 -10.50 -8.51 8.17
N PRO A 266 -10.61 -9.84 7.97
CA PRO A 266 -11.80 -10.60 8.35
C PRO A 266 -12.04 -10.63 9.86
N LEU A 267 -11.02 -10.35 10.67
CA LEU A 267 -11.07 -10.32 12.12
C LEU A 267 -11.25 -8.91 12.70
N ALA A 268 -11.46 -7.89 11.84
CA ALA A 268 -11.56 -6.51 12.28
C ALA A 268 -12.72 -6.28 13.26
N THR A 269 -12.45 -5.61 14.38
CA THR A 269 -13.48 -5.16 15.34
C THR A 269 -14.34 -4.05 14.74
N ARG A 270 -13.80 -3.28 13.81
CA ARG A 270 -14.49 -2.20 13.07
C ARG A 270 -14.25 -2.39 11.57
N PRO A 271 -14.96 -3.33 10.91
CA PRO A 271 -14.78 -3.57 9.48
C PRO A 271 -15.32 -2.41 8.65
N LEU A 272 -14.68 -2.16 7.51
CA LEU A 272 -15.17 -1.21 6.51
C LEU A 272 -16.36 -1.82 5.78
N GLN A 273 -17.51 -1.16 5.83
CA GLN A 273 -18.76 -1.69 5.26
C GLN A 273 -19.20 -1.03 3.96
N GLN A 274 -18.63 0.13 3.62
CA GLN A 274 -18.98 0.90 2.44
C GLN A 274 -17.95 0.74 1.33
N ARG A 275 -18.43 0.76 0.08
CA ARG A 275 -17.56 0.91 -1.07
C ARG A 275 -17.25 2.39 -1.27
N PHE A 276 -15.97 2.71 -1.38
CA PHE A 276 -15.50 4.09 -1.47
C PHE A 276 -15.18 4.54 -2.89
N GLY A 277 -15.11 3.63 -3.87
CA GLY A 277 -14.79 3.98 -5.27
C GLY A 277 -13.38 4.55 -5.45
N VAL A 278 -12.49 4.30 -4.48
CA VAL A 278 -11.13 4.83 -4.46
C VAL A 278 -10.13 3.82 -5.01
N TRP A 279 -10.44 2.54 -4.95
CA TRP A 279 -9.56 1.43 -5.34
C TRP A 279 -10.14 0.61 -6.49
N ASP A 280 -9.25 0.00 -7.28
CA ASP A 280 -9.58 -0.83 -8.45
C ASP A 280 -9.74 -2.31 -8.08
N ARG A 281 -9.15 -2.73 -6.95
CA ARG A 281 -9.19 -4.10 -6.44
C ARG A 281 -9.59 -4.12 -4.98
N GLU A 282 -10.45 -5.09 -4.63
CA GLU A 282 -10.96 -5.23 -3.26
C GLU A 282 -11.01 -6.71 -2.88
N PHE A 283 -10.23 -7.07 -1.87
CA PHE A 283 -10.11 -8.44 -1.41
C PHE A 283 -10.86 -8.66 -0.10
N VAL A 284 -11.79 -9.60 -0.13
CA VAL A 284 -12.54 -10.07 1.03
C VAL A 284 -12.09 -11.48 1.36
N THR A 285 -11.95 -11.77 2.65
CA THR A 285 -11.60 -13.12 3.14
C THR A 285 -12.77 -13.70 3.89
N VAL A 286 -13.16 -14.90 3.52
CA VAL A 286 -14.11 -15.73 4.27
C VAL A 286 -13.32 -16.78 5.03
N ILE A 287 -13.61 -16.93 6.34
CA ILE A 287 -13.04 -17.96 7.20
C ILE A 287 -14.14 -18.98 7.46
N ASP A 288 -13.93 -20.25 7.11
CA ASP A 288 -14.85 -21.34 7.32
C ASP A 288 -14.13 -22.53 7.99
N GLY A 289 -14.42 -22.73 9.27
CA GLY A 289 -13.74 -23.72 10.10
C GLY A 289 -12.23 -23.47 10.19
N GLU A 290 -11.44 -24.42 9.71
CA GLU A 290 -9.97 -24.31 9.65
C GLU A 290 -9.46 -23.71 8.32
N GLY A 291 -10.37 -23.49 7.36
CA GLY A 291 -10.08 -22.97 6.04
C GLY A 291 -10.31 -21.47 5.92
N TRP A 292 -9.75 -20.89 4.90
CA TRP A 292 -10.02 -19.50 4.51
C TRP A 292 -9.85 -19.34 2.99
N GLU A 293 -10.63 -18.41 2.43
CA GLU A 293 -10.60 -18.08 1.00
C GLU A 293 -10.55 -16.57 0.83
N VAL A 294 -9.71 -16.09 -0.09
CA VAL A 294 -9.58 -14.67 -0.45
C VAL A 294 -10.09 -14.45 -1.87
N THR A 295 -11.06 -13.57 -2.02
CA THR A 295 -11.68 -13.25 -3.30
C THR A 295 -11.54 -11.78 -3.63
N ASP A 296 -11.17 -11.45 -4.89
CA ASP A 296 -11.24 -10.08 -5.42
C ASP A 296 -12.67 -9.81 -5.89
N ILE A 297 -13.43 -9.05 -5.11
CA ILE A 297 -14.85 -8.78 -5.38
C ILE A 297 -15.09 -7.70 -6.46
N LEU A 298 -14.03 -7.03 -6.93
CA LEU A 298 -14.07 -6.08 -8.04
C LEU A 298 -13.49 -6.66 -9.33
N ALA A 299 -12.90 -7.86 -9.28
CA ALA A 299 -12.45 -8.53 -10.50
C ALA A 299 -13.63 -8.73 -11.47
N PRO A 300 -13.45 -8.48 -12.78
CA PRO A 300 -14.47 -8.84 -13.77
C PRO A 300 -14.80 -10.32 -13.59
N GLN A 301 -16.07 -10.64 -13.36
CA GLN A 301 -16.52 -12.02 -13.43
C GLN A 301 -16.32 -12.50 -14.86
N VAL A 302 -15.37 -13.39 -15.05
CA VAL A 302 -15.24 -14.11 -16.33
C VAL A 302 -16.45 -15.05 -16.38
N GLU A 303 -17.49 -14.66 -17.13
CA GLU A 303 -18.52 -15.61 -17.51
C GLU A 303 -17.82 -16.75 -18.26
N MET A 304 -17.65 -17.87 -17.58
CA MET A 304 -17.34 -19.12 -18.27
C MET A 304 -18.61 -19.44 -19.07
N ASN A 305 -18.64 -18.98 -20.33
CA ASN A 305 -19.57 -19.51 -21.30
C ASN A 305 -19.32 -21.01 -21.33
N GLN A 306 -20.21 -21.78 -20.72
CA GLN A 306 -20.35 -23.19 -20.99
C GLN A 306 -20.69 -23.26 -22.49
N ALA A 307 -19.66 -23.46 -23.30
CA ALA A 307 -19.87 -23.89 -24.66
C ALA A 307 -20.57 -25.26 -24.57
N GLY A 308 -21.87 -25.21 -24.76
CA GLY A 308 -22.67 -26.40 -24.88
C GLY A 308 -22.11 -27.28 -26.02
N VAL A 309 -22.01 -28.54 -25.75
CA VAL A 309 -21.78 -29.66 -26.66
C VAL A 309 -22.82 -29.66 -27.77
#